data_2b308d573c18d4d86815a96d4ec91aa5
#
_entry.id   2b308d573c18d4d86815a96d4ec91aa5
#
_cell.length_a   1.000
_cell.length_b   1.000
_cell.length_c   1.000
_cell.angle_alpha   90.00
_cell.angle_beta   90.00
_cell.angle_gamma   90.00
#
_symmetry.space_group_name_H-M   'P 1'
#
loop_
_entity.id
_entity.type
_entity.pdbx_description
1 polymer ?
#
loop_
_entity_poly.entity_id
_entity_poly.type
_entity_poly.pdbx_seq_one_letter_code
_entity_poly.pdbx_strand_id
1 'polypeptide(L)'
;DFPAKVKIVVSNKPNAPGQLASHYAPNARVRLNVTAPHTEEVWIGFGPDCPGAALTLSATGDLVEAAAALFHMLRRADDLAGQGAIAFAPIPETGLGRAINDRLRRAAAPRP
;
A
#
# COMPACT_ATOMS: atom_id res chain seq x y z
N ASP A 1 8.47 18.14 -18.56
CA ASP A 1 8.15 18.07 -18.48
C ASP A 1 7.88 18.15 -18.18
N PHE A 2 7.98 18.16 -18.12
CA PHE A 2 7.43 18.23 -17.83
C PHE A 2 7.07 18.83 -17.57
N PRO A 3 7.07 18.84 -17.64
CA PRO A 3 6.52 19.38 -17.30
C PRO A 3 6.15 19.83 -16.91
N ALA A 4 6.08 19.84 -16.95
CA ALA A 4 5.51 19.94 -16.58
C ALA A 4 5.20 20.08 -16.18
N LYS A 5 5.18 19.87 -16.09
CA LYS A 5 4.77 19.88 -15.64
C LYS A 5 4.53 19.73 -14.81
N VAL A 6 4.81 19.56 -14.78
CA VAL A 6 4.45 19.37 -13.93
C VAL A 6 4.39 19.81 -13.11
N LYS A 7 4.42 19.85 -12.93
CA LYS A 7 4.21 20.29 -12.25
C LYS A 7 3.73 20.33 -11.49
N ILE A 8 3.76 20.20 -11.51
CA ILE A 8 3.22 20.14 -10.86
C ILE A 8 2.84 20.29 -10.08
N VAL A 9 2.88 20.19 -10.07
CA VAL A 9 2.38 20.21 -9.50
C VAL A 9 2.33 20.31 -8.58
N VAL A 10 2.60 20.27 -8.46
CA VAL A 10 2.41 20.30 -7.76
C VAL A 10 2.18 20.76 -6.92
N SER A 11 2.10 20.94 -6.82
CA SER A 11 1.70 21.27 -6.16
C SER A 11 1.34 21.79 -5.45
N ASN A 12 1.13 21.88 -5.34
CA ASN A 12 0.75 22.48 -4.72
C ASN A 12 0.41 22.71 -3.79
N LYS A 13 0.39 22.33 -3.52
CA LYS A 13 0.05 22.71 -2.58
C LYS A 13 -0.01 22.54 -1.39
N PRO A 14 0.10 23.15 -0.75
CA PRO A 14 0.42 22.99 0.63
C PRO A 14 -0.64 22.16 1.28
N ASN A 15 -0.27 21.05 1.78
CA ASN A 15 -1.25 20.06 2.20
C ASN A 15 -1.19 19.86 3.67
N ALA A 16 -2.36 19.84 4.31
CA ALA A 16 -2.44 19.38 5.67
C ALA A 16 -1.98 17.94 5.74
N PRO A 17 -1.38 17.50 6.87
CA PRO A 17 -0.94 16.12 6.99
C PRO A 17 -2.04 15.10 6.72
N GLY A 18 -3.27 15.41 7.10
CA GLY A 18 -4.39 14.52 6.83
C GLY A 18 -4.65 14.35 5.35
N GLN A 19 -4.45 15.40 4.58
CA GLN A 19 -4.62 15.32 3.13
C GLN A 19 -3.56 14.44 2.51
N LEU A 20 -2.34 14.50 3.00
CA LEU A 20 -1.28 13.63 2.49
C LEU A 20 -1.58 12.18 2.76
N ALA A 21 -2.07 11.86 3.94
CA ALA A 21 -2.45 10.49 4.26
C ALA A 21 -3.56 10.02 3.34
N SER A 22 -4.55 10.86 3.11
CA SER A 22 -5.65 10.55 2.21
C SER A 22 -5.17 10.41 0.77
N HIS A 23 -4.19 11.21 0.38
CA HIS A 23 -3.65 11.19 -0.96
C HIS A 23 -3.00 9.85 -1.30
N TYR A 24 -2.43 9.18 -0.31
CA TYR A 24 -1.79 7.88 -0.52
C TYR A 24 -2.74 6.71 -0.37
N ALA A 25 -3.99 6.96 -0.03
CA ALA A 25 -4.96 5.88 0.07
C ALA A 25 -5.35 5.41 -1.33
N PRO A 26 -5.40 4.11 -1.58
CA PRO A 26 -5.77 3.59 -2.89
C PRO A 26 -7.26 3.75 -3.14
N ASN A 27 -7.66 3.69 -4.40
CA ASN A 27 -9.07 3.71 -4.79
C ASN A 27 -9.73 2.36 -4.51
N ALA A 28 -8.97 1.28 -4.63
CA ALA A 28 -9.47 -0.06 -4.37
C ALA A 28 -9.66 -0.29 -2.88
N ARG A 29 -10.54 -1.21 -2.53
CA ARG A 29 -10.70 -1.61 -1.14
C ARG A 29 -9.49 -2.41 -0.69
N VAL A 30 -9.14 -2.27 0.59
CA VAL A 30 -7.95 -2.89 1.15
C VAL A 30 -8.33 -3.79 2.31
N ARG A 31 -7.90 -5.05 2.28
CA ARG A 31 -8.02 -5.98 3.39
C ARG A 31 -6.64 -6.27 3.95
N LEU A 32 -6.57 -6.44 5.26
CA LEU A 32 -5.30 -6.67 5.96
C LEU A 32 -5.27 -8.06 6.56
N ASN A 33 -4.07 -8.54 6.86
CA ASN A 33 -3.84 -9.84 7.50
C ASN A 33 -4.41 -10.99 6.68
N VAL A 34 -4.21 -10.94 5.38
CA VAL A 34 -4.78 -11.93 4.47
C VAL A 34 -3.74 -12.99 4.15
N THR A 35 -4.04 -14.22 4.51
CA THR A 35 -3.17 -15.36 4.20
C THR A 35 -3.63 -16.13 2.97
N ALA A 36 -4.89 -15.92 2.56
CA ALA A 36 -5.45 -16.57 1.37
C ALA A 36 -6.37 -15.55 0.68
N PRO A 37 -5.91 -14.91 -0.39
CA PRO A 37 -6.70 -13.87 -1.04
C PRO A 37 -7.84 -14.45 -1.85
N HIS A 38 -8.85 -13.60 -2.09
CA HIS A 38 -9.90 -13.93 -3.05
C HIS A 38 -9.37 -13.74 -4.46
N THR A 39 -10.06 -14.32 -5.43
CA THR A 39 -9.62 -14.31 -6.82
C THR A 39 -9.46 -12.90 -7.38
N GLU A 40 -10.35 -12.00 -6.99
CA GLU A 40 -10.33 -10.63 -7.50
C GLU A 40 -9.36 -9.70 -6.77
N GLU A 41 -8.69 -10.20 -5.74
CA GLU A 41 -7.78 -9.37 -4.95
C GLU A 41 -6.37 -9.41 -5.49
N VAL A 42 -5.71 -8.24 -5.50
CA VAL A 42 -4.27 -8.16 -5.72
C VAL A 42 -3.61 -8.41 -4.37
N TRP A 43 -2.93 -9.53 -4.24
CA TRP A 43 -2.33 -9.92 -2.97
C TRP A 43 -0.89 -9.42 -2.89
N ILE A 44 -0.60 -8.63 -1.87
CA ILE A 44 0.74 -8.14 -1.61
C ILE A 44 1.32 -8.93 -0.46
N GLY A 45 2.39 -9.68 -0.74
CA GLY A 45 3.00 -10.56 0.24
C GLY A 45 3.99 -9.88 1.15
N PHE A 46 4.36 -10.58 2.19
CA PHE A 46 5.44 -10.19 3.09
C PHE A 46 6.08 -11.47 3.62
N GLY A 47 7.38 -11.62 3.37
CA GLY A 47 8.10 -12.81 3.78
C GLY A 47 7.97 -13.94 2.77
N PRO A 48 8.61 -15.08 3.06
CA PRO A 48 8.68 -16.19 2.10
C PRO A 48 7.40 -17.02 1.99
N ASP A 49 6.42 -16.82 2.89
CA ASP A 49 5.25 -17.67 2.95
C ASP A 49 4.06 -17.14 2.17
N CYS A 50 4.31 -16.43 1.08
CA CYS A 50 3.24 -15.84 0.26
C CYS A 50 3.35 -16.31 -1.20
N PRO A 51 3.17 -17.61 -1.44
CA PRO A 51 3.24 -18.12 -2.81
C PRO A 51 2.11 -17.55 -3.65
N GLY A 52 2.43 -17.13 -4.86
CA GLY A 52 1.44 -16.60 -5.77
C GLY A 52 1.07 -15.15 -5.54
N ALA A 53 1.74 -14.45 -4.61
CA ALA A 53 1.49 -13.04 -4.42
C ALA A 53 1.87 -12.26 -5.69
N ALA A 54 0.99 -11.34 -6.09
CA ALA A 54 1.25 -10.52 -7.27
C ALA A 54 2.39 -9.55 -7.05
N LEU A 55 2.49 -9.04 -5.84
CA LEU A 55 3.55 -8.12 -5.41
C LEU A 55 4.02 -8.56 -4.03
N THR A 56 5.16 -8.05 -3.60
CA THR A 56 5.61 -8.30 -2.24
C THR A 56 6.29 -7.05 -1.69
N LEU A 57 6.07 -6.78 -0.41
CA LEU A 57 6.77 -5.71 0.29
C LEU A 57 8.22 -6.09 0.56
N SER A 58 8.44 -7.35 0.91
CA SER A 58 9.77 -7.91 1.10
C SER A 58 9.67 -9.41 1.03
N ALA A 59 10.40 -10.02 0.09
CA ALA A 59 10.37 -11.47 -0.08
C ALA A 59 10.97 -12.19 1.11
N THR A 60 11.90 -11.56 1.83
CA THR A 60 12.58 -12.16 2.97
C THR A 60 11.93 -11.81 4.30
N GLY A 61 10.93 -10.92 4.29
CA GLY A 61 10.32 -10.46 5.54
C GLY A 61 11.10 -9.36 6.24
N ASP A 62 11.86 -8.58 5.49
CA ASP A 62 12.65 -7.48 6.03
C ASP A 62 11.77 -6.24 6.19
N LEU A 63 11.56 -5.80 7.43
CA LEU A 63 10.68 -4.67 7.71
C LEU A 63 11.21 -3.36 7.17
N VAL A 64 12.53 -3.19 7.11
CA VAL A 64 13.12 -1.96 6.54
C VAL A 64 12.81 -1.89 5.06
N GLU A 65 13.01 -3.00 4.37
CA GLU A 65 12.69 -3.08 2.94
C GLU A 65 11.21 -2.84 2.69
N ALA A 66 10.37 -3.45 3.52
CA ALA A 66 8.92 -3.30 3.38
C ALA A 66 8.48 -1.86 3.59
N ALA A 67 9.05 -1.19 4.60
CA ALA A 67 8.70 0.20 4.86
C ALA A 67 9.10 1.10 3.68
N ALA A 68 10.27 0.84 3.10
CA ALA A 68 10.76 1.62 1.97
C ALA A 68 9.91 1.40 0.72
N ALA A 69 9.35 0.20 0.55
CA ALA A 69 8.59 -0.14 -0.65
C ALA A 69 7.10 0.19 -0.53
N LEU A 70 6.62 0.55 0.65
CA LEU A 70 5.19 0.55 0.95
C LEU A 70 4.35 1.38 -0.02
N PHE A 71 4.69 2.65 -0.18
CA PHE A 71 3.87 3.53 -1.03
C PHE A 71 3.95 3.16 -2.48
N HIS A 72 5.11 2.73 -2.93
CA HIS A 72 5.28 2.28 -4.30
C HIS A 72 4.42 1.05 -4.58
N MET A 73 4.40 0.10 -3.66
CA MET A 73 3.61 -1.11 -3.81
C MET A 73 2.11 -0.84 -3.72
N LEU A 74 1.71 0.09 -2.85
CA LEU A 74 0.30 0.51 -2.79
C LEU A 74 -0.16 1.07 -4.13
N ARG A 75 0.66 1.90 -4.74
CA ARG A 75 0.34 2.49 -6.03
C ARG A 75 0.25 1.44 -7.11
N ARG A 76 1.23 0.54 -7.14
CA ARG A 76 1.20 -0.54 -8.13
C ARG A 76 0.00 -1.45 -7.95
N ALA A 77 -0.32 -1.76 -6.69
CA ALA A 77 -1.46 -2.62 -6.40
C ALA A 77 -2.77 -1.95 -6.84
N ASP A 78 -2.89 -0.65 -6.59
CA ASP A 78 -4.09 0.08 -6.99
C ASP A 78 -4.25 0.08 -8.50
N ASP A 79 -3.15 0.26 -9.23
CA ASP A 79 -3.17 0.19 -10.69
C ASP A 79 -3.60 -1.20 -11.18
N LEU A 80 -3.08 -2.24 -10.54
CA LEU A 80 -3.41 -3.61 -10.94
C LEU A 80 -4.84 -3.98 -10.55
N ALA A 81 -5.32 -3.48 -9.41
CA ALA A 81 -6.64 -3.83 -8.90
C ALA A 81 -7.76 -3.20 -9.72
N GLY A 82 -7.52 -2.00 -10.25
CA GLY A 82 -8.56 -1.28 -10.97
C GLY A 82 -9.80 -1.11 -10.11
N GLN A 83 -10.86 -1.79 -10.46
CA GLN A 83 -12.12 -1.76 -9.72
C GLN A 83 -12.19 -2.84 -8.63
N GLY A 84 -11.17 -3.66 -8.50
CA GLY A 84 -11.16 -4.76 -7.55
C GLY A 84 -10.72 -4.37 -6.17
N ALA A 85 -9.93 -5.23 -5.54
CA ALA A 85 -9.50 -5.05 -4.16
C ALA A 85 -8.04 -5.41 -3.99
N ILE A 86 -7.45 -4.94 -2.92
CA ILE A 86 -6.06 -5.19 -2.55
C ILE A 86 -6.06 -5.95 -1.22
N ALA A 87 -5.22 -6.96 -1.09
CA ALA A 87 -5.07 -7.71 0.14
C ALA A 87 -3.60 -7.72 0.55
N PHE A 88 -3.34 -7.47 1.82
CA PHE A 88 -1.98 -7.48 2.37
C PHE A 88 -1.81 -8.69 3.28
N ALA A 89 -0.69 -9.37 3.12
CA ALA A 89 -0.30 -10.45 4.02
C ALA A 89 -0.02 -9.88 5.43
N PRO A 90 -0.09 -10.73 6.47
CA PRO A 90 0.17 -10.27 7.83
C PRO A 90 1.58 -9.70 7.98
N ILE A 91 1.69 -8.61 8.73
CA ILE A 91 2.96 -7.96 9.02
C ILE A 91 3.10 -7.88 10.54
N PRO A 92 4.27 -8.26 11.09
CA PRO A 92 4.45 -8.25 12.54
C PRO A 92 4.21 -6.88 13.16
N GLU A 93 3.57 -6.85 14.33
CA GLU A 93 3.29 -5.61 15.06
C GLU A 93 4.45 -5.22 15.97
N THR A 94 5.67 -5.29 15.44
CA THR A 94 6.88 -4.95 16.20
C THR A 94 7.75 -4.03 15.38
N GLY A 95 8.41 -3.10 16.04
CA GLY A 95 9.34 -2.20 15.37
C GLY A 95 8.68 -1.46 14.22
N LEU A 96 9.34 -1.46 13.05
CA LEU A 96 8.81 -0.83 11.86
C LEU A 96 7.49 -1.45 11.40
N GLY A 97 7.24 -2.70 11.77
CA GLY A 97 5.98 -3.36 11.42
C GLY A 97 4.77 -2.63 11.97
N ARG A 98 4.90 -2.05 13.16
CA ARG A 98 3.79 -1.26 13.74
C ARG A 98 3.48 -0.03 12.90
N ALA A 99 4.52 0.66 12.44
CA ALA A 99 4.34 1.83 11.59
C ALA A 99 3.72 1.45 10.25
N ILE A 100 4.17 0.34 9.67
CA ILE A 100 3.63 -0.16 8.41
C ILE A 100 2.15 -0.48 8.58
N ASN A 101 1.80 -1.23 9.63
CA ASN A 101 0.42 -1.62 9.88
C ASN A 101 -0.46 -0.41 10.15
N ASP A 102 0.06 0.61 10.83
CA ASP A 102 -0.69 1.84 11.05
C ASP A 102 -1.07 2.51 9.73
N ARG A 103 -0.13 2.57 8.81
CA ARG A 103 -0.39 3.15 7.50
C ARG A 103 -1.36 2.30 6.69
N LEU A 104 -1.23 0.98 6.79
CA LEU A 104 -2.16 0.09 6.10
C LEU A 104 -3.57 0.23 6.66
N ARG A 105 -3.72 0.37 7.97
CA ARG A 105 -5.03 0.59 8.57
C ARG A 105 -5.65 1.88 8.05
N ARG A 106 -4.86 2.92 7.86
CA ARG A 106 -5.36 4.17 7.28
C ARG A 106 -5.79 4.00 5.84
N ALA A 107 -5.01 3.24 5.07
CA ALA A 107 -5.36 2.97 3.67
C ALA A 107 -6.64 2.14 3.57
N ALA A 108 -6.89 1.28 4.55
CA ALA A 108 -8.07 0.41 4.56
C ALA A 108 -9.30 1.08 5.16
N ALA A 109 -9.13 2.25 5.79
CA ALA A 109 -10.24 2.92 6.47
C ALA A 109 -11.33 3.34 5.47
N PRO A 110 -12.60 3.28 5.89
CA PRO A 110 -13.67 3.76 5.02
C PRO A 110 -13.50 5.23 4.71
N ARG A 111 -13.89 5.63 3.53
CA ARG A 111 -13.83 7.03 3.13
C ARG A 111 -15.21 7.63 3.17
N PRO A 112 -15.27 8.91 3.55
CA PRO A 112 -16.56 9.60 3.53
C PRO A 112 -17.13 9.75 2.14
#